data_ded79795ea509e08fe5131b6abcbc72a
#
_entry.id   ded79795ea509e08fe5131b6abcbc72a
#
_cell.length_a   1.000
_cell.length_b   1.000
_cell.length_c   1.000
_cell.angle_alpha   90.00
_cell.angle_beta   90.00
_cell.angle_gamma   90.00
#
_symmetry.space_group_name_H-M   'P 1'
#
loop_
_entity.id
_entity.type
_entity.pdbx_description
1 polymer ?
#
loop_
_entity_poly.entity_id
_entity_poly.type
_entity_poly.pdbx_seq_one_letter_code
_entity_poly.pdbx_strand_id
1 'polypeptide(L)'
;MIVLLSACQSVEKNTKLIAGTFNTATNIQMKMLDRFAPPDVIVHNNIPYQASPELNVDIYQPKNIEQLNAMPTVVWIHGGGWVSGSKEHARGYFKLLANQGFNVVSVEYQFAPEAIYPTQLQQVDHALNFLQLNAAQYHINPNQLYLAGDSAGANIASHYAALLTNPTFAQVSNFKPSIQPKQLKGLILHCGIYDLYRFVNTAPEELRLIEWGVYNLVQAYTGERKEDAEFLKSISTSEHITPQYPSVFISGGNKDFLTKSQSLPFVEVLKQHQVAVTEAFYPDSKEFLVHEYQFMMSKQASQITFDRTIDFIKQTSRPTETK
;
A
#
# COMPACT_ATOMS: atom_id res chain seq x y z
N MET A 1 -12.43 -34.33 -7.82
CA MET A 1 -10.98 -34.17 -7.53
C MET A 1 -10.16 -33.73 -8.75
N ILE A 2 -10.35 -34.27 -9.95
CA ILE A 2 -9.62 -33.90 -11.19
C ILE A 2 -9.94 -32.45 -11.63
N VAL A 3 -11.19 -31.98 -11.50
CA VAL A 3 -11.60 -30.60 -11.90
C VAL A 3 -10.98 -29.52 -11.00
N LEU A 4 -10.84 -29.78 -9.70
CA LEU A 4 -10.21 -28.86 -8.75
C LEU A 4 -8.70 -28.70 -9.03
N LEU A 5 -8.01 -29.78 -9.37
CA LEU A 5 -6.59 -29.74 -9.72
C LEU A 5 -6.32 -28.97 -11.01
N SER A 6 -7.19 -29.08 -12.02
CA SER A 6 -7.06 -28.34 -13.28
C SER A 6 -7.36 -26.84 -13.11
N ALA A 7 -8.31 -26.48 -12.23
CA ALA A 7 -8.61 -25.08 -11.91
C ALA A 7 -7.46 -24.41 -11.16
N CYS A 8 -6.87 -25.06 -10.15
CA CYS A 8 -5.70 -24.54 -9.43
C CYS A 8 -4.51 -24.35 -10.36
N GLN A 9 -4.22 -25.29 -11.27
CA GLN A 9 -3.15 -25.13 -12.27
C GLN A 9 -3.40 -23.97 -13.23
N SER A 10 -4.66 -23.67 -13.57
CA SER A 10 -5.00 -22.52 -14.42
C SER A 10 -4.77 -21.18 -13.71
N VAL A 11 -5.12 -21.08 -12.42
CA VAL A 11 -4.90 -19.85 -11.61
C VAL A 11 -3.41 -19.57 -11.47
N GLU A 12 -2.62 -20.56 -11.06
CA GLU A 12 -1.17 -20.40 -10.91
C GLU A 12 -0.50 -19.98 -12.23
N LYS A 13 -0.89 -20.57 -13.37
CA LYS A 13 -0.39 -20.19 -14.68
C LYS A 13 -0.76 -18.77 -15.07
N ASN A 14 -2.00 -18.37 -14.83
CA ASN A 14 -2.50 -17.04 -15.17
C ASN A 14 -1.83 -15.97 -14.29
N THR A 15 -1.69 -16.23 -12.99
CA THR A 15 -1.00 -15.30 -12.08
C THR A 15 0.48 -15.14 -12.42
N LYS A 16 1.18 -16.19 -12.82
CA LYS A 16 2.57 -16.09 -13.30
C LYS A 16 2.70 -15.22 -14.56
N LEU A 17 1.73 -15.30 -15.49
CA LEU A 17 1.70 -14.45 -16.68
C LEU A 17 1.47 -12.98 -16.31
N ILE A 18 0.50 -12.71 -15.42
CA ILE A 18 0.20 -11.36 -14.92
C ILE A 18 1.44 -10.81 -14.17
N ALA A 19 2.01 -11.60 -13.25
CA ALA A 19 3.20 -11.22 -12.49
C ALA A 19 4.38 -10.88 -13.40
N GLY A 20 4.65 -11.67 -14.44
CA GLY A 20 5.70 -11.40 -15.41
C GLY A 20 5.50 -10.08 -16.15
N THR A 21 4.24 -9.76 -16.50
CA THR A 21 3.89 -8.49 -17.15
C THR A 21 4.11 -7.31 -16.20
N PHE A 22 3.61 -7.40 -14.96
CA PHE A 22 3.77 -6.36 -13.94
C PHE A 22 5.25 -6.14 -13.61
N ASN A 23 6.01 -7.19 -13.33
CA ASN A 23 7.43 -7.09 -13.02
C ASN A 23 8.23 -6.42 -14.16
N THR A 24 7.88 -6.71 -15.41
CA THR A 24 8.53 -6.08 -16.56
C THR A 24 8.27 -4.57 -16.59
N ALA A 25 6.99 -4.17 -16.44
CA ALA A 25 6.61 -2.76 -16.42
C ALA A 25 7.26 -2.02 -15.24
N THR A 26 7.22 -2.61 -14.05
CA THR A 26 7.77 -2.02 -12.83
C THR A 26 9.29 -1.90 -12.88
N ASN A 27 9.99 -2.88 -13.46
CA ASN A 27 11.45 -2.79 -13.66
C ASN A 27 11.85 -1.62 -14.56
N ILE A 28 11.04 -1.31 -15.57
CA ILE A 28 11.25 -0.13 -16.42
C ILE A 28 11.02 1.14 -15.62
N GLN A 29 9.92 1.21 -14.89
CA GLN A 29 9.56 2.35 -14.05
C GLN A 29 10.62 2.61 -12.97
N MET A 30 11.10 1.57 -12.28
CA MET A 30 12.17 1.66 -11.29
C MET A 30 13.45 2.28 -11.87
N LYS A 31 13.90 1.84 -13.04
CA LYS A 31 15.07 2.42 -13.72
C LYS A 31 14.88 3.89 -14.07
N MET A 32 13.67 4.29 -14.43
CA MET A 32 13.35 5.69 -14.71
C MET A 32 13.35 6.52 -13.42
N LEU A 33 12.78 5.98 -12.35
CA LEU A 33 12.68 6.62 -11.04
C LEU A 33 14.05 6.78 -10.37
N ASP A 34 14.95 5.79 -10.52
CA ASP A 34 16.32 5.83 -9.99
C ASP A 34 17.13 7.05 -10.48
N ARG A 35 16.78 7.63 -11.63
CA ARG A 35 17.44 8.85 -12.16
C ARG A 35 17.18 10.09 -11.29
N PHE A 36 16.12 10.08 -10.51
CA PHE A 36 15.74 11.14 -9.59
C PHE A 36 16.20 10.88 -8.15
N ALA A 37 16.71 9.67 -7.90
CA ALA A 37 17.09 9.24 -6.56
C ALA A 37 18.34 10.01 -6.07
N PRO A 38 18.29 10.65 -4.91
CA PRO A 38 19.47 11.28 -4.31
C PRO A 38 20.51 10.22 -3.94
N PRO A 39 21.82 10.50 -4.13
CA PRO A 39 22.86 9.54 -3.80
C PRO A 39 23.12 9.39 -2.31
N ASP A 40 22.84 10.44 -1.54
CA ASP A 40 23.22 10.57 -0.13
C ASP A 40 22.11 10.08 0.82
N VAL A 41 21.73 8.83 0.71
CA VAL A 41 20.75 8.17 1.58
C VAL A 41 21.37 6.90 2.15
N ILE A 42 21.25 6.69 3.47
CA ILE A 42 21.65 5.45 4.12
C ILE A 42 20.61 4.38 3.81
N VAL A 43 21.04 3.21 3.39
CA VAL A 43 20.13 2.09 3.09
C VAL A 43 20.61 0.84 3.81
N HIS A 44 19.72 0.27 4.62
CA HIS A 44 19.90 -1.04 5.23
C HIS A 44 19.02 -2.04 4.48
N ASN A 45 19.65 -2.97 3.77
CA ASN A 45 18.94 -3.91 2.90
C ASN A 45 18.73 -5.27 3.57
N ASN A 46 17.62 -5.94 3.20
CA ASN A 46 17.34 -7.33 3.53
C ASN A 46 17.39 -7.65 5.03
N ILE A 47 16.80 -6.78 5.84
CA ILE A 47 16.71 -6.98 7.29
C ILE A 47 15.53 -7.91 7.57
N PRO A 48 15.75 -9.14 8.07
CA PRO A 48 14.68 -10.08 8.30
C PRO A 48 13.79 -9.61 9.46
N TYR A 49 12.48 -9.59 9.27
CA TYR A 49 11.51 -9.31 10.32
C TYR A 49 10.83 -10.59 10.85
N GLN A 50 11.09 -11.72 10.19
CA GLN A 50 10.70 -13.07 10.63
C GLN A 50 11.83 -14.07 10.33
N ALA A 51 11.68 -15.30 10.80
CA ALA A 51 12.66 -16.37 10.59
C ALA A 51 12.84 -16.79 9.11
N SER A 52 11.86 -16.45 8.25
CA SER A 52 11.96 -16.68 6.79
C SER A 52 12.84 -15.62 6.14
N PRO A 53 13.90 -15.98 5.39
CA PRO A 53 14.77 -15.01 4.72
C PRO A 53 14.06 -14.19 3.63
N GLU A 54 12.90 -14.66 3.14
CA GLU A 54 12.07 -13.96 2.16
C GLU A 54 11.29 -12.80 2.80
N LEU A 55 11.04 -12.87 4.12
CA LEU A 55 10.29 -11.87 4.86
C LEU A 55 11.24 -10.87 5.50
N ASN A 56 11.58 -9.85 4.75
CA ASN A 56 12.55 -8.84 5.14
C ASN A 56 12.08 -7.42 4.75
N VAL A 57 12.75 -6.43 5.31
CA VAL A 57 12.53 -5.02 5.00
C VAL A 57 13.81 -4.37 4.50
N ASP A 58 13.67 -3.30 3.72
CA ASP A 58 14.73 -2.33 3.50
C ASP A 58 14.39 -1.04 4.23
N ILE A 59 15.38 -0.42 4.87
CA ILE A 59 15.22 0.84 5.60
C ILE A 59 16.06 1.92 4.93
N TYR A 60 15.41 3.00 4.53
CA TYR A 60 16.02 4.17 3.89
C TYR A 60 15.99 5.33 4.88
N GLN A 61 17.15 5.94 5.14
CA GLN A 61 17.31 6.96 6.18
C GLN A 61 18.05 8.19 5.64
N PRO A 62 17.77 9.39 6.18
CA PRO A 62 18.57 10.57 5.89
C PRO A 62 20.03 10.36 6.25
N LYS A 63 20.96 10.93 5.49
CA LYS A 63 22.41 10.85 5.77
C LYS A 63 22.80 11.33 7.18
N ASN A 64 22.07 12.29 7.70
CA ASN A 64 22.32 12.90 9.03
C ASN A 64 21.41 12.34 10.14
N ILE A 65 20.94 11.09 10.00
CA ILE A 65 19.96 10.48 10.91
C ILE A 65 20.39 10.54 12.39
N GLU A 66 21.68 10.40 12.68
CA GLU A 66 22.23 10.46 14.04
C GLU A 66 22.07 11.84 14.70
N GLN A 67 21.94 12.89 13.90
CA GLN A 67 21.77 14.26 14.36
C GLN A 67 20.28 14.64 14.51
N LEU A 68 19.39 13.78 14.05
CA LEU A 68 17.96 14.00 14.09
C LEU A 68 17.37 13.26 15.30
N ASN A 69 16.34 13.85 15.89
CA ASN A 69 15.47 13.10 16.81
C ASN A 69 14.77 11.99 16.03
N ALA A 70 14.26 10.99 16.73
CA ALA A 70 13.52 9.89 16.09
C ALA A 70 12.43 10.43 15.16
N MET A 71 12.55 10.13 13.85
CA MET A 71 11.76 10.73 12.78
C MET A 71 10.47 9.96 12.50
N PRO A 72 9.45 10.62 11.90
CA PRO A 72 8.32 9.90 11.33
C PRO A 72 8.79 8.81 10.38
N THR A 73 8.14 7.65 10.47
CA THR A 73 8.49 6.48 9.67
C THR A 73 7.36 6.12 8.74
N VAL A 74 7.63 6.12 7.45
CA VAL A 74 6.72 5.67 6.40
C VAL A 74 6.98 4.19 6.13
N VAL A 75 6.06 3.33 6.48
CA VAL A 75 6.11 1.89 6.20
C VAL A 75 5.36 1.65 4.90
N TRP A 76 6.12 1.33 3.84
CA TRP A 76 5.61 1.17 2.48
C TRP A 76 5.35 -0.29 2.14
N ILE A 77 4.16 -0.57 1.67
CA ILE A 77 3.71 -1.87 1.19
C ILE A 77 3.57 -1.74 -0.33
N HIS A 78 4.35 -2.52 -1.08
CA HIS A 78 4.38 -2.42 -2.54
C HIS A 78 3.13 -2.98 -3.22
N GLY A 79 2.85 -2.49 -4.43
CA GLY A 79 1.83 -3.03 -5.32
C GLY A 79 2.23 -4.34 -6.00
N GLY A 80 1.50 -4.67 -7.06
CA GLY A 80 1.74 -5.88 -7.85
C GLY A 80 0.60 -6.90 -7.81
N GLY A 81 -0.62 -6.45 -7.49
CA GLY A 81 -1.84 -7.27 -7.54
C GLY A 81 -1.82 -8.46 -6.58
N TRP A 82 -1.10 -8.37 -5.48
CA TRP A 82 -0.85 -9.44 -4.49
C TRP A 82 -0.07 -10.65 -5.02
N VAL A 83 0.28 -10.71 -6.33
CA VAL A 83 0.92 -11.86 -7.00
C VAL A 83 2.34 -11.57 -7.46
N SER A 84 2.79 -10.33 -7.32
CA SER A 84 4.10 -9.85 -7.77
C SER A 84 4.51 -8.62 -6.98
N GLY A 85 5.66 -8.07 -7.33
CA GLY A 85 6.16 -6.88 -6.72
C GLY A 85 7.48 -7.12 -5.99
N SER A 86 7.99 -6.10 -5.36
CA SER A 86 9.16 -6.17 -4.51
C SER A 86 9.28 -4.91 -3.67
N LYS A 87 9.83 -5.02 -2.49
CA LYS A 87 10.21 -3.88 -1.65
C LYS A 87 11.16 -2.88 -2.34
N GLU A 88 11.79 -3.28 -3.44
CA GLU A 88 12.70 -2.41 -4.20
C GLU A 88 11.99 -1.58 -5.29
N HIS A 89 10.74 -1.87 -5.61
CA HIS A 89 10.04 -1.32 -6.78
C HIS A 89 10.03 0.20 -6.84
N ALA A 90 9.87 0.87 -5.70
CA ALA A 90 9.85 2.32 -5.63
C ALA A 90 11.08 2.89 -4.89
N ARG A 91 12.22 2.19 -4.87
CA ARG A 91 13.42 2.57 -4.11
C ARG A 91 13.90 4.01 -4.38
N GLY A 92 13.78 4.48 -5.61
CA GLY A 92 14.09 5.87 -5.95
C GLY A 92 13.18 6.86 -5.22
N TYR A 93 11.87 6.55 -5.13
CA TYR A 93 10.90 7.35 -4.39
C TYR A 93 11.15 7.30 -2.88
N PHE A 94 11.54 6.15 -2.34
CA PHE A 94 11.91 5.99 -0.94
C PHE A 94 13.14 6.84 -0.58
N LYS A 95 14.13 6.88 -1.46
CA LYS A 95 15.29 7.76 -1.29
C LYS A 95 14.90 9.25 -1.35
N LEU A 96 13.98 9.63 -2.22
CA LEU A 96 13.44 11.00 -2.24
C LEU A 96 12.76 11.35 -0.92
N LEU A 97 11.91 10.48 -0.37
CA LEU A 97 11.28 10.70 0.94
C LEU A 97 12.32 10.75 2.08
N ALA A 98 13.29 9.83 2.08
CA ALA A 98 14.35 9.81 3.08
C ALA A 98 15.18 11.11 3.05
N ASN A 99 15.46 11.65 1.87
CA ASN A 99 16.17 12.93 1.71
C ASN A 99 15.36 14.12 2.26
N GLN A 100 14.05 13.97 2.48
CA GLN A 100 13.19 14.97 3.13
C GLN A 100 13.18 14.85 4.66
N GLY A 101 13.95 13.93 5.23
CA GLY A 101 14.08 13.75 6.67
C GLY A 101 13.15 12.70 7.27
N PHE A 102 12.62 11.77 6.48
CA PHE A 102 11.78 10.68 6.96
C PHE A 102 12.55 9.34 6.98
N ASN A 103 12.23 8.47 7.91
CA ASN A 103 12.54 7.06 7.74
C ASN A 103 11.54 6.45 6.76
N VAL A 104 12.01 5.63 5.83
CA VAL A 104 11.14 4.84 4.95
C VAL A 104 11.51 3.38 5.09
N VAL A 105 10.52 2.55 5.39
CA VAL A 105 10.68 1.10 5.52
C VAL A 105 9.84 0.43 4.43
N SER A 106 10.47 -0.24 3.51
CA SER A 106 9.78 -1.00 2.47
C SER A 106 9.69 -2.47 2.86
N VAL A 107 8.48 -3.02 2.85
CA VAL A 107 8.17 -4.37 3.36
C VAL A 107 8.02 -5.35 2.22
N GLU A 108 8.74 -6.49 2.29
CA GLU A 108 8.48 -7.65 1.45
C GLU A 108 7.40 -8.52 2.09
N TYR A 109 6.51 -9.08 1.28
CA TYR A 109 5.48 -10.01 1.71
C TYR A 109 5.29 -11.15 0.71
N GLN A 110 4.76 -12.28 1.16
CA GLN A 110 4.52 -13.45 0.31
C GLN A 110 3.34 -13.24 -0.63
N PHE A 111 3.47 -13.77 -1.85
CA PHE A 111 2.50 -13.59 -2.92
C PHE A 111 1.42 -14.67 -2.93
N ALA A 112 0.27 -14.28 -3.43
CA ALA A 112 -0.78 -15.19 -3.82
C ALA A 112 -0.43 -15.86 -5.18
N PRO A 113 -0.88 -17.08 -5.43
CA PRO A 113 -1.83 -17.87 -4.63
C PRO A 113 -1.21 -18.71 -3.50
N GLU A 114 0.13 -18.74 -3.37
CA GLU A 114 0.80 -19.52 -2.33
C GLU A 114 0.49 -18.99 -0.92
N ALA A 115 0.33 -17.67 -0.80
CA ALA A 115 -0.09 -16.98 0.40
C ALA A 115 -1.38 -16.19 0.14
N ILE A 116 -2.52 -16.74 0.54
CA ILE A 116 -3.83 -16.07 0.38
C ILE A 116 -4.13 -15.14 1.56
N TYR A 117 -5.16 -14.28 1.40
CA TYR A 117 -5.73 -13.48 2.50
C TYR A 117 -6.05 -14.35 3.73
N PRO A 118 -5.68 -13.96 4.96
CA PRO A 118 -5.12 -12.66 5.37
C PRO A 118 -3.59 -12.64 5.57
N THR A 119 -2.83 -13.55 4.94
CA THR A 119 -1.38 -13.73 5.19
C THR A 119 -0.60 -12.42 5.06
N GLN A 120 -0.87 -11.61 4.04
CA GLN A 120 -0.15 -10.36 3.81
C GLN A 120 -0.35 -9.36 4.95
N LEU A 121 -1.57 -9.29 5.51
CA LEU A 121 -1.88 -8.45 6.68
C LEU A 121 -1.12 -8.89 7.93
N GLN A 122 -1.03 -10.21 8.15
CA GLN A 122 -0.28 -10.78 9.26
C GLN A 122 1.22 -10.48 9.13
N GLN A 123 1.76 -10.56 7.93
CA GLN A 123 3.16 -10.27 7.65
C GLN A 123 3.49 -8.78 7.82
N VAL A 124 2.60 -7.88 7.41
CA VAL A 124 2.73 -6.44 7.69
C VAL A 124 2.69 -6.18 9.19
N ASP A 125 1.82 -6.86 9.94
CA ASP A 125 1.78 -6.75 11.41
C ASP A 125 3.08 -7.21 12.06
N HIS A 126 3.66 -8.30 11.58
CA HIS A 126 4.98 -8.78 12.05
C HIS A 126 6.09 -7.77 11.74
N ALA A 127 6.07 -7.15 10.56
CA ALA A 127 7.02 -6.09 10.22
C ALA A 127 6.87 -4.87 11.15
N LEU A 128 5.64 -4.44 11.44
CA LEU A 128 5.38 -3.35 12.38
C LEU A 128 5.84 -3.68 13.80
N ASN A 129 5.61 -4.90 14.27
CA ASN A 129 6.11 -5.36 15.56
C ASN A 129 7.65 -5.35 15.61
N PHE A 130 8.30 -5.85 14.54
CA PHE A 130 9.76 -5.80 14.41
C PHE A 130 10.29 -4.37 14.52
N LEU A 131 9.65 -3.40 13.84
CA LEU A 131 10.05 -2.00 13.87
C LEU A 131 9.91 -1.38 15.27
N GLN A 132 8.87 -1.75 16.02
CA GLN A 132 8.74 -1.31 17.42
C GLN A 132 9.86 -1.85 18.30
N LEU A 133 10.16 -3.15 18.21
CA LEU A 133 11.17 -3.81 19.02
C LEU A 133 12.59 -3.30 18.72
N ASN A 134 12.83 -2.85 17.50
CA ASN A 134 14.14 -2.37 17.02
C ASN A 134 14.17 -0.85 16.80
N ALA A 135 13.21 -0.12 17.36
CA ALA A 135 13.02 1.31 17.11
C ALA A 135 14.27 2.15 17.41
N ALA A 136 14.98 1.86 18.53
CA ALA A 136 16.21 2.55 18.91
C ALA A 136 17.35 2.30 17.91
N GLN A 137 17.49 1.08 17.43
CA GLN A 137 18.56 0.69 16.50
C GLN A 137 18.45 1.42 15.14
N TYR A 138 17.22 1.68 14.68
CA TYR A 138 16.95 2.29 13.39
C TYR A 138 16.40 3.73 13.51
N HIS A 139 16.57 4.39 14.64
CA HIS A 139 16.10 5.78 14.86
C HIS A 139 14.62 5.98 14.49
N ILE A 140 13.80 4.97 14.72
CA ILE A 140 12.36 4.99 14.45
C ILE A 140 11.61 5.60 15.64
N ASN A 141 10.67 6.51 15.37
CA ASN A 141 9.69 6.91 16.37
C ASN A 141 8.44 6.00 16.26
N PRO A 142 8.26 5.02 17.18
CA PRO A 142 7.15 4.10 17.10
C PRO A 142 5.77 4.77 17.34
N ASN A 143 5.76 6.04 17.76
CA ASN A 143 4.55 6.84 17.92
C ASN A 143 4.24 7.76 16.72
N GLN A 144 5.02 7.68 15.64
CA GLN A 144 4.84 8.46 14.42
C GLN A 144 4.99 7.57 13.17
N LEU A 145 4.15 6.55 13.08
CA LEU A 145 4.11 5.62 11.96
C LEU A 145 3.09 6.10 10.92
N TYR A 146 3.43 5.91 9.67
CA TYR A 146 2.56 6.05 8.50
C TYR A 146 2.54 4.74 7.75
N LEU A 147 1.37 4.22 7.39
CA LEU A 147 1.28 3.14 6.42
C LEU A 147 1.08 3.76 5.04
N ALA A 148 1.87 3.30 4.11
CA ALA A 148 1.82 3.74 2.73
C ALA A 148 1.77 2.55 1.78
N GLY A 149 1.22 2.76 0.59
CA GLY A 149 1.26 1.74 -0.45
C GLY A 149 0.64 2.22 -1.74
N ASP A 150 0.90 1.46 -2.77
CA ASP A 150 0.37 1.61 -4.12
C ASP A 150 -0.43 0.37 -4.52
N SER A 151 -1.52 0.55 -5.26
CA SER A 151 -2.31 -0.56 -5.81
C SER A 151 -2.73 -1.60 -4.75
N ALA A 152 -2.33 -2.86 -4.88
CA ALA A 152 -2.55 -3.91 -3.89
C ALA A 152 -1.91 -3.59 -2.52
N GLY A 153 -0.79 -2.87 -2.48
CA GLY A 153 -0.17 -2.43 -1.24
C GLY A 153 -1.02 -1.38 -0.51
N ALA A 154 -1.67 -0.47 -1.24
CA ALA A 154 -2.63 0.47 -0.67
C ALA A 154 -3.88 -0.24 -0.13
N ASN A 155 -4.32 -1.35 -0.76
CA ASN A 155 -5.35 -2.22 -0.20
C ASN A 155 -4.91 -2.78 1.17
N ILE A 156 -3.73 -3.40 1.24
CA ILE A 156 -3.21 -3.99 2.48
C ILE A 156 -3.05 -2.91 3.57
N ALA A 157 -2.46 -1.75 3.24
CA ALA A 157 -2.27 -0.64 4.18
C ALA A 157 -3.60 -0.12 4.74
N SER A 158 -4.58 0.13 3.86
CA SER A 158 -5.89 0.64 4.25
C SER A 158 -6.69 -0.38 5.06
N HIS A 159 -6.62 -1.66 4.69
CA HIS A 159 -7.30 -2.74 5.40
C HIS A 159 -6.70 -2.95 6.80
N TYR A 160 -5.37 -2.95 6.92
CA TYR A 160 -4.70 -3.00 8.22
C TYR A 160 -5.14 -1.86 9.14
N ALA A 161 -5.23 -0.64 8.62
CA ALA A 161 -5.70 0.51 9.39
C ALA A 161 -7.16 0.36 9.85
N ALA A 162 -8.04 -0.27 9.04
CA ALA A 162 -9.40 -0.57 9.44
C ALA A 162 -9.44 -1.61 10.58
N LEU A 163 -8.63 -2.67 10.50
CA LEU A 163 -8.48 -3.65 11.60
C LEU A 163 -7.94 -2.99 12.87
N LEU A 164 -7.00 -2.06 12.75
CA LEU A 164 -6.39 -1.35 13.87
C LEU A 164 -7.38 -0.43 14.60
N THR A 165 -8.29 0.22 13.87
CA THR A 165 -9.14 1.31 14.40
C THR A 165 -10.61 0.93 14.57
N ASN A 166 -11.00 -0.26 14.14
CA ASN A 166 -12.33 -0.83 14.34
C ASN A 166 -12.25 -2.14 15.14
N PRO A 167 -12.43 -2.10 16.47
CA PRO A 167 -12.31 -3.28 17.33
C PRO A 167 -13.30 -4.40 16.98
N THR A 168 -14.50 -4.05 16.52
CA THR A 168 -15.50 -5.03 16.09
C THR A 168 -15.01 -5.78 14.85
N PHE A 169 -14.46 -5.07 13.89
CA PHE A 169 -13.89 -5.69 12.69
C PHE A 169 -12.68 -6.57 13.02
N ALA A 170 -11.77 -6.09 13.88
CA ALA A 170 -10.64 -6.89 14.34
C ALA A 170 -11.08 -8.20 15.03
N GLN A 171 -12.12 -8.13 15.87
CA GLN A 171 -12.67 -9.29 16.56
C GLN A 171 -13.27 -10.32 15.60
N VAL A 172 -14.12 -9.90 14.66
CA VAL A 172 -14.75 -10.84 13.71
C VAL A 172 -13.74 -11.41 12.73
N SER A 173 -12.67 -10.68 12.42
CA SER A 173 -11.55 -11.13 11.60
C SER A 173 -10.53 -11.99 12.37
N ASN A 174 -10.73 -12.18 13.66
CA ASN A 174 -9.74 -12.82 14.56
C ASN A 174 -8.32 -12.25 14.37
N PHE A 175 -8.22 -10.93 14.26
CA PHE A 175 -6.97 -10.21 14.04
C PHE A 175 -6.64 -9.34 15.25
N LYS A 176 -5.39 -9.45 15.74
CA LYS A 176 -4.92 -8.63 16.87
C LYS A 176 -3.72 -7.81 16.41
N PRO A 177 -3.89 -6.52 16.09
CA PRO A 177 -2.80 -5.65 15.69
C PRO A 177 -1.72 -5.55 16.78
N SER A 178 -0.45 -5.56 16.37
CA SER A 178 0.71 -5.43 17.25
C SER A 178 0.97 -3.98 17.70
N ILE A 179 0.48 -3.00 16.92
CA ILE A 179 0.58 -1.58 17.25
C ILE A 179 -0.75 -1.05 17.81
N GLN A 180 -0.70 0.14 18.41
CA GLN A 180 -1.89 0.84 18.91
C GLN A 180 -2.36 1.92 17.92
N PRO A 181 -3.68 2.25 17.85
CA PRO A 181 -4.20 3.27 16.94
C PRO A 181 -3.47 4.62 17.00
N LYS A 182 -3.09 5.07 18.21
CA LYS A 182 -2.38 6.35 18.42
C LYS A 182 -0.99 6.41 17.78
N GLN A 183 -0.39 5.27 17.44
CA GLN A 183 0.93 5.17 16.82
C GLN A 183 0.86 5.45 15.30
N LEU A 184 -0.27 5.16 14.66
CA LEU A 184 -0.51 5.40 13.24
C LEU A 184 -1.07 6.81 13.03
N LYS A 185 -0.26 7.69 12.44
CA LYS A 185 -0.60 9.11 12.24
C LYS A 185 -1.34 9.39 10.95
N GLY A 186 -1.19 8.54 9.95
CA GLY A 186 -1.87 8.71 8.67
C GLY A 186 -1.58 7.57 7.70
N LEU A 187 -2.32 7.60 6.61
CA LEU A 187 -2.17 6.69 5.48
C LEU A 187 -1.79 7.46 4.22
N ILE A 188 -0.93 6.87 3.39
CA ILE A 188 -0.55 7.39 2.08
C ILE A 188 -0.92 6.33 1.06
N LEU A 189 -2.03 6.54 0.35
CA LEU A 189 -2.68 5.54 -0.49
C LEU A 189 -2.66 5.99 -1.95
N HIS A 190 -1.91 5.29 -2.77
CA HIS A 190 -1.83 5.56 -4.20
C HIS A 190 -2.56 4.49 -5.00
N CYS A 191 -3.52 4.91 -5.84
CA CYS A 191 -4.24 4.07 -6.82
C CYS A 191 -4.68 2.70 -6.28
N GLY A 192 -5.20 2.65 -5.04
CA GLY A 192 -5.51 1.41 -4.33
C GLY A 192 -6.84 0.78 -4.68
N ILE A 193 -7.05 -0.41 -4.09
CA ILE A 193 -8.29 -1.19 -4.14
C ILE A 193 -8.89 -1.20 -2.72
N TYR A 194 -10.09 -0.64 -2.55
CA TYR A 194 -10.69 -0.45 -1.23
C TYR A 194 -12.00 -1.21 -1.05
N ASP A 195 -12.58 -1.67 -2.16
CA ASP A 195 -13.82 -2.45 -2.22
C ASP A 195 -13.61 -3.60 -3.22
N LEU A 196 -13.35 -4.80 -2.69
CA LEU A 196 -13.08 -5.99 -3.50
C LEU A 196 -14.32 -6.48 -4.24
N TYR A 197 -15.51 -6.34 -3.63
CA TYR A 197 -16.76 -6.69 -4.30
C TYR A 197 -16.99 -5.79 -5.52
N ARG A 198 -16.83 -4.49 -5.36
CA ARG A 198 -16.90 -3.53 -6.47
C ARG A 198 -15.80 -3.78 -7.50
N PHE A 199 -14.58 -4.08 -7.08
CA PHE A 199 -13.45 -4.33 -7.98
C PHE A 199 -13.73 -5.44 -8.99
N VAL A 200 -14.33 -6.54 -8.54
CA VAL A 200 -14.73 -7.65 -9.42
C VAL A 200 -15.89 -7.27 -10.32
N ASN A 201 -16.86 -6.49 -9.82
CA ASN A 201 -18.13 -6.23 -10.51
C ASN A 201 -18.15 -4.94 -11.35
N THR A 202 -17.10 -4.12 -11.30
CA THR A 202 -17.01 -2.86 -12.08
C THR A 202 -15.79 -2.82 -13.02
N ALA A 203 -15.12 -3.95 -13.24
CA ALA A 203 -14.11 -4.04 -14.28
C ALA A 203 -14.76 -3.69 -15.65
N PRO A 204 -14.10 -2.86 -16.48
CA PRO A 204 -14.69 -2.44 -17.76
C PRO A 204 -14.92 -3.65 -18.67
N GLU A 205 -16.18 -3.96 -18.97
CA GLU A 205 -16.56 -5.05 -19.90
C GLU A 205 -15.94 -4.89 -21.30
N GLU A 206 -15.72 -3.64 -21.72
CA GLU A 206 -15.09 -3.27 -22.98
C GLU A 206 -13.61 -3.68 -23.04
N LEU A 207 -12.98 -3.90 -21.90
CA LEU A 207 -11.58 -4.29 -21.75
C LEU A 207 -11.47 -5.70 -21.14
N ARG A 208 -11.91 -6.72 -21.87
CA ARG A 208 -11.90 -8.13 -21.42
C ARG A 208 -10.57 -8.59 -20.82
N LEU A 209 -9.47 -8.00 -21.22
CA LEU A 209 -8.16 -8.32 -20.64
C LEU A 209 -8.03 -7.80 -19.19
N ILE A 210 -8.58 -6.62 -18.90
CA ILE A 210 -8.60 -6.06 -17.54
C ILE A 210 -9.55 -6.89 -16.66
N GLU A 211 -10.75 -7.19 -17.14
CA GLU A 211 -11.71 -8.04 -16.44
C GLU A 211 -11.09 -9.40 -16.11
N TRP A 212 -10.46 -10.05 -17.09
CA TRP A 212 -9.74 -11.30 -16.89
C TRP A 212 -8.60 -11.16 -15.87
N GLY A 213 -7.84 -10.07 -15.92
CA GLY A 213 -6.77 -9.77 -14.95
C GLY A 213 -7.32 -9.63 -13.54
N VAL A 214 -8.34 -8.79 -13.33
CA VAL A 214 -9.00 -8.55 -12.04
C VAL A 214 -9.52 -9.86 -11.46
N TYR A 215 -10.23 -10.66 -12.26
CA TYR A 215 -10.77 -11.94 -11.84
C TYR A 215 -9.69 -12.90 -11.33
N ASN A 216 -8.58 -13.05 -12.07
CA ASN A 216 -7.48 -13.92 -11.68
C ASN A 216 -6.72 -13.41 -10.44
N LEU A 217 -6.54 -12.09 -10.31
CA LEU A 217 -5.90 -11.46 -9.15
C LEU A 217 -6.73 -11.68 -7.88
N VAL A 218 -8.03 -11.43 -7.94
CA VAL A 218 -8.92 -11.64 -6.79
C VAL A 218 -9.01 -13.12 -6.45
N GLN A 219 -9.09 -14.01 -7.46
CA GLN A 219 -9.07 -15.46 -7.22
C GLN A 219 -7.77 -15.92 -6.55
N ALA A 220 -6.63 -15.41 -6.99
CA ALA A 220 -5.35 -15.74 -6.35
C ALA A 220 -5.35 -15.29 -4.88
N TYR A 221 -5.77 -14.05 -4.61
CA TYR A 221 -5.76 -13.46 -3.28
C TYR A 221 -6.75 -14.07 -2.31
N THR A 222 -7.95 -14.43 -2.77
CA THR A 222 -9.07 -14.93 -1.94
C THR A 222 -9.27 -16.45 -1.98
N GLY A 223 -8.53 -17.14 -2.86
CA GLY A 223 -8.69 -18.57 -3.08
C GLY A 223 -10.06 -18.90 -3.68
N GLU A 224 -10.72 -19.94 -3.16
CA GLU A 224 -12.01 -20.42 -3.64
C GLU A 224 -13.18 -19.46 -3.35
N ARG A 225 -12.97 -18.43 -2.53
CA ARG A 225 -14.02 -17.49 -2.09
C ARG A 225 -14.20 -16.27 -2.99
N LYS A 226 -13.59 -16.24 -4.17
CA LYS A 226 -13.65 -15.09 -5.11
C LYS A 226 -15.05 -14.71 -5.58
N GLU A 227 -16.00 -15.66 -5.57
CA GLU A 227 -17.40 -15.45 -5.99
C GLU A 227 -18.36 -15.29 -4.79
N ASP A 228 -17.84 -15.40 -3.57
CA ASP A 228 -18.58 -15.18 -2.34
C ASP A 228 -18.73 -13.66 -2.09
N ALA A 229 -19.86 -13.10 -2.53
CA ALA A 229 -20.13 -11.66 -2.44
C ALA A 229 -20.08 -11.13 -0.99
N GLU A 230 -20.58 -11.91 -0.02
CA GLU A 230 -20.57 -11.51 1.39
C GLU A 230 -19.14 -11.51 1.95
N PHE A 231 -18.34 -12.49 1.54
CA PHE A 231 -16.94 -12.51 1.90
C PHE A 231 -16.17 -11.34 1.29
N LEU A 232 -16.33 -11.08 -0.02
CA LEU A 232 -15.65 -9.95 -0.68
C LEU A 232 -16.00 -8.62 -0.03
N LYS A 233 -17.27 -8.40 0.35
CA LYS A 233 -17.67 -7.23 1.13
C LYS A 233 -17.02 -7.24 2.52
N SER A 234 -17.03 -8.37 3.22
CA SER A 234 -16.46 -8.48 4.57
C SER A 234 -14.96 -8.19 4.64
N ILE A 235 -14.23 -8.32 3.53
CA ILE A 235 -12.81 -7.98 3.42
C ILE A 235 -12.54 -6.70 2.61
N SER A 236 -13.59 -5.93 2.31
CA SER A 236 -13.48 -4.62 1.66
C SER A 236 -13.29 -3.53 2.71
N THR A 237 -12.21 -2.76 2.61
CA THR A 237 -11.89 -1.70 3.59
C THR A 237 -13.01 -0.68 3.72
N SER A 238 -13.68 -0.34 2.61
CA SER A 238 -14.79 0.62 2.57
C SER A 238 -15.95 0.29 3.52
N GLU A 239 -16.16 -0.99 3.84
CA GLU A 239 -17.22 -1.46 4.73
C GLU A 239 -16.90 -1.29 6.23
N HIS A 240 -15.65 -0.95 6.58
CA HIS A 240 -15.16 -0.99 7.96
C HIS A 240 -14.61 0.33 8.47
N ILE A 241 -14.84 1.42 7.73
CA ILE A 241 -14.40 2.76 8.13
C ILE A 241 -15.20 3.24 9.34
N THR A 242 -14.49 3.83 10.30
CA THR A 242 -15.06 4.46 11.50
C THR A 242 -14.52 5.87 11.66
N PRO A 243 -15.12 6.74 12.50
CA PRO A 243 -14.57 8.07 12.79
C PRO A 243 -13.16 8.04 13.41
N GLN A 244 -12.70 6.90 13.91
CA GLN A 244 -11.36 6.70 14.46
C GLN A 244 -10.30 6.33 13.41
N TYR A 245 -10.72 6.18 12.15
CA TYR A 245 -9.80 5.89 11.04
C TYR A 245 -8.79 7.02 10.86
N PRO A 246 -7.51 6.74 10.59
CA PRO A 246 -6.48 7.77 10.50
C PRO A 246 -6.73 8.74 9.34
N SER A 247 -6.12 9.93 9.39
CA SER A 247 -6.08 10.84 8.25
C SER A 247 -5.50 10.16 7.02
N VAL A 248 -6.04 10.45 5.83
CA VAL A 248 -5.66 9.78 4.58
C VAL A 248 -5.15 10.80 3.56
N PHE A 249 -3.97 10.56 3.01
CA PHE A 249 -3.54 11.10 1.72
C PHE A 249 -3.88 10.07 0.65
N ILE A 250 -4.61 10.47 -0.39
CA ILE A 250 -5.03 9.57 -1.46
C ILE A 250 -4.82 10.17 -2.84
N SER A 251 -4.33 9.37 -3.78
CA SER A 251 -4.12 9.79 -5.17
C SER A 251 -4.54 8.73 -6.18
N GLY A 252 -4.76 9.19 -7.43
CA GLY A 252 -5.04 8.33 -8.56
C GLY A 252 -4.94 9.10 -9.88
N GLY A 253 -4.50 8.42 -10.93
CA GLY A 253 -4.29 9.02 -12.25
C GLY A 253 -5.60 9.28 -13.01
N ASN A 254 -5.63 10.30 -13.88
CA ASN A 254 -6.80 10.63 -14.70
C ASN A 254 -7.09 9.59 -15.81
N LYS A 255 -6.16 8.68 -16.05
CA LYS A 255 -6.27 7.54 -16.99
C LYS A 255 -6.15 6.18 -16.29
N ASP A 256 -6.27 6.16 -14.97
CA ASP A 256 -6.31 4.94 -14.18
C ASP A 256 -7.77 4.58 -13.88
N PHE A 257 -8.21 3.38 -14.27
CA PHE A 257 -9.57 2.93 -14.02
C PHE A 257 -9.88 2.77 -12.52
N LEU A 258 -8.87 2.48 -11.69
CA LEU A 258 -9.03 2.40 -10.24
C LEU A 258 -9.36 3.76 -9.60
N THR A 259 -8.99 4.85 -10.23
CA THR A 259 -9.37 6.18 -9.72
C THR A 259 -10.87 6.33 -9.64
N LYS A 260 -11.60 6.00 -10.71
CA LYS A 260 -13.07 6.14 -10.75
C LYS A 260 -13.79 5.03 -10.02
N SER A 261 -13.29 3.78 -10.12
CA SER A 261 -13.97 2.61 -9.57
C SER A 261 -13.68 2.38 -8.09
N GLN A 262 -12.55 2.86 -7.58
CA GLN A 262 -12.07 2.58 -6.23
C GLN A 262 -11.75 3.84 -5.42
N SER A 263 -10.80 4.69 -5.90
CA SER A 263 -10.28 5.80 -5.10
C SER A 263 -11.33 6.86 -4.81
N LEU A 264 -12.07 7.34 -5.81
CA LEU A 264 -13.10 8.37 -5.61
C LEU A 264 -14.27 7.87 -4.75
N PRO A 265 -14.84 6.65 -4.96
CA PRO A 265 -15.84 6.10 -4.04
C PRO A 265 -15.33 5.95 -2.60
N PHE A 266 -14.07 5.57 -2.41
CA PHE A 266 -13.49 5.44 -1.07
C PHE A 266 -13.34 6.80 -0.37
N VAL A 267 -12.98 7.86 -1.11
CA VAL A 267 -12.97 9.23 -0.59
C VAL A 267 -14.34 9.63 -0.04
N GLU A 268 -15.42 9.30 -0.75
CA GLU A 268 -16.78 9.60 -0.28
C GLU A 268 -17.12 8.83 1.01
N VAL A 269 -16.73 7.57 1.12
CA VAL A 269 -16.90 6.80 2.36
C VAL A 269 -16.11 7.43 3.51
N LEU A 270 -14.84 7.81 3.29
CA LEU A 270 -14.03 8.48 4.30
C LEU A 270 -14.68 9.79 4.79
N LYS A 271 -15.17 10.62 3.87
CA LYS A 271 -15.85 11.88 4.20
C LYS A 271 -17.14 11.66 4.98
N GLN A 272 -17.94 10.65 4.62
CA GLN A 272 -19.18 10.27 5.35
C GLN A 272 -18.88 9.91 6.81
N HIS A 273 -17.71 9.29 7.07
CA HIS A 273 -17.25 8.96 8.41
C HIS A 273 -16.40 10.06 9.07
N GLN A 274 -16.38 11.28 8.49
CA GLN A 274 -15.67 12.45 9.02
C GLN A 274 -14.13 12.24 9.13
N VAL A 275 -13.57 11.34 8.33
CA VAL A 275 -12.13 11.14 8.24
C VAL A 275 -11.50 12.27 7.43
N ALA A 276 -10.41 12.83 7.93
CA ALA A 276 -9.66 13.87 7.21
C ALA A 276 -8.97 13.28 5.97
N VAL A 277 -9.24 13.85 4.79
CA VAL A 277 -8.70 13.38 3.51
C VAL A 277 -7.97 14.50 2.79
N THR A 278 -6.75 14.20 2.33
CA THR A 278 -5.98 15.02 1.39
C THR A 278 -5.97 14.34 0.04
N GLU A 279 -6.67 14.92 -0.93
CA GLU A 279 -6.86 14.35 -2.26
C GLU A 279 -5.83 14.88 -3.25
N ALA A 280 -5.19 14.02 -4.04
CA ALA A 280 -4.24 14.37 -5.10
C ALA A 280 -4.72 13.75 -6.45
N PHE A 281 -5.87 14.21 -6.92
CA PHE A 281 -6.43 13.88 -8.22
C PHE A 281 -6.33 15.09 -9.16
N TYR A 282 -6.05 14.85 -10.43
CA TYR A 282 -5.86 15.89 -11.45
C TYR A 282 -6.71 15.61 -12.68
N PRO A 283 -8.06 15.67 -12.58
CA PRO A 283 -8.96 15.30 -13.68
C PRO A 283 -8.76 16.16 -14.92
N ASP A 284 -8.42 17.45 -14.73
CA ASP A 284 -8.25 18.44 -15.81
C ASP A 284 -6.81 18.52 -16.34
N SER A 285 -5.90 17.71 -15.79
CA SER A 285 -4.52 17.68 -16.26
C SER A 285 -4.44 17.22 -17.71
N LYS A 286 -3.62 17.92 -18.49
CA LYS A 286 -3.28 17.50 -19.87
C LYS A 286 -2.26 16.36 -19.90
N GLU A 287 -1.62 16.08 -18.77
CA GLU A 287 -0.70 14.94 -18.65
C GLU A 287 -1.49 13.62 -18.63
N PHE A 288 -0.94 12.63 -19.31
CA PHE A 288 -1.47 11.28 -19.32
C PHE A 288 -1.00 10.55 -18.03
N LEU A 289 -1.84 10.59 -17.00
CA LEU A 289 -1.55 10.05 -15.67
C LEU A 289 -2.18 8.65 -15.56
N VAL A 290 -1.36 7.64 -15.79
CA VAL A 290 -1.76 6.22 -15.71
C VAL A 290 -1.69 5.69 -14.29
N HIS A 291 -1.92 4.41 -14.11
CA HIS A 291 -1.71 3.70 -12.85
C HIS A 291 -0.29 3.96 -12.31
N GLU A 292 -0.15 4.22 -11.02
CA GLU A 292 1.12 4.55 -10.35
C GLU A 292 1.86 5.78 -10.92
N TYR A 293 1.11 6.77 -11.45
CA TYR A 293 1.71 7.99 -12.00
C TYR A 293 2.62 8.72 -11.01
N GLN A 294 2.38 8.59 -9.69
CA GLN A 294 3.17 9.23 -8.64
C GLN A 294 4.66 8.89 -8.72
N PHE A 295 5.02 7.76 -9.33
CA PHE A 295 6.42 7.36 -9.54
C PHE A 295 7.03 7.93 -10.84
N MET A 296 6.23 8.55 -11.69
CA MET A 296 6.70 9.19 -12.93
C MET A 296 7.22 10.60 -12.66
N MET A 297 8.33 10.74 -11.92
CA MET A 297 8.87 12.02 -11.44
C MET A 297 9.28 13.02 -12.52
N SER A 298 9.26 12.63 -13.80
CA SER A 298 9.36 13.55 -14.94
C SER A 298 8.10 14.36 -15.20
N LYS A 299 6.95 13.97 -14.60
CA LYS A 299 5.66 14.66 -14.75
C LYS A 299 5.45 15.69 -13.64
N GLN A 300 4.85 16.81 -13.98
CA GLN A 300 4.55 17.88 -13.02
C GLN A 300 3.55 17.41 -11.95
N ALA A 301 2.50 16.67 -12.36
CA ALA A 301 1.53 16.13 -11.41
C ALA A 301 2.16 15.19 -10.38
N SER A 302 3.17 14.39 -10.78
CA SER A 302 3.89 13.49 -9.87
C SER A 302 4.72 14.27 -8.84
N GLN A 303 5.40 15.32 -9.27
CA GLN A 303 6.18 16.21 -8.38
C GLN A 303 5.27 16.92 -7.37
N ILE A 304 4.15 17.48 -7.84
CA ILE A 304 3.17 18.11 -6.96
C ILE A 304 2.59 17.09 -5.96
N THR A 305 2.30 15.87 -6.41
CA THR A 305 1.82 14.80 -5.51
C THR A 305 2.86 14.44 -4.46
N PHE A 306 4.13 14.37 -4.84
CA PHE A 306 5.24 14.13 -3.92
C PHE A 306 5.34 15.24 -2.86
N ASP A 307 5.34 16.51 -3.26
CA ASP A 307 5.40 17.65 -2.35
C ASP A 307 4.22 17.66 -1.37
N ARG A 308 3.02 17.39 -1.86
CA ARG A 308 1.81 17.26 -1.02
C ARG A 308 1.85 16.08 -0.07
N THR A 309 2.51 14.99 -0.45
CA THR A 309 2.76 13.84 0.45
C THR A 309 3.66 14.27 1.62
N ILE A 310 4.73 15.00 1.33
CA ILE A 310 5.63 15.56 2.35
C ILE A 310 4.87 16.51 3.31
N ASP A 311 4.06 17.40 2.75
CA ASP A 311 3.26 18.34 3.54
C ASP A 311 2.27 17.62 4.44
N PHE A 312 1.60 16.58 3.94
CA PHE A 312 0.71 15.73 4.71
C PHE A 312 1.42 15.08 5.90
N ILE A 313 2.58 14.47 5.69
CA ILE A 313 3.36 13.87 6.78
C ILE A 313 3.75 14.94 7.81
N LYS A 314 4.28 16.09 7.38
CA LYS A 314 4.69 17.19 8.26
C LYS A 314 3.53 17.78 9.07
N GLN A 315 2.34 17.88 8.49
CA GLN A 315 1.15 18.41 9.18
C GLN A 315 0.60 17.44 10.22
N THR A 316 0.52 16.15 9.89
CA THR A 316 -0.07 15.14 10.77
C THR A 316 0.89 14.59 11.82
N SER A 317 2.20 14.80 11.68
CA SER A 317 3.22 14.45 12.68
C SER A 317 3.36 15.47 13.81
N ARG A 318 2.82 16.68 13.67
CA ARG A 318 2.86 17.71 14.74
C ARG A 318 1.99 17.25 15.90
N PRO A 319 2.43 17.49 17.16
CA PRO A 319 1.55 17.28 18.30
C PRO A 319 0.29 18.13 18.11
N THR A 320 -0.88 17.54 18.31
CA THR A 320 -2.14 18.30 18.36
C THR A 320 -2.01 19.25 19.54
N GLU A 321 -1.94 20.57 19.28
CA GLU A 321 -2.05 21.56 20.35
C GLU A 321 -3.41 21.32 21.02
N THR A 322 -3.39 20.77 22.22
CA THR A 322 -4.57 20.69 23.09
C THR A 322 -4.99 22.14 23.40
N LYS A 323 -6.07 22.57 22.72
CA LYS A 323 -6.78 23.81 23.11
C LYS A 323 -7.46 23.65 24.44
#